data_0cbe89b0fe945b026835519d6b439723
#
_entry.id   0cbe89b0fe945b026835519d6b439723
#
_cell.length_a   1.000
_cell.length_b   1.000
_cell.length_c   1.000
_cell.angle_alpha   90.00
_cell.angle_beta   90.00
_cell.angle_gamma   90.00
#
_symmetry.space_group_name_H-M   'P 1'
#
loop_
_entity.id
_entity.type
_entity.pdbx_description
1 polymer ?
#
loop_
_entity_poly.entity_id
_entity_poly.type
_entity_poly.pdbx_seq_one_letter_code
_entity_poly.pdbx_strand_id
1 'polypeptide(L)'
;VKSTYGTGCFMIMNTGKELKFSSNKLLSTIAYRINDQTYYALEGSIFIAGAAVQWLRDSLKLIDDASETDHLYNQADSSQKIYLVPAFSGLGAPYWDGEARGSMFGLTRNTGIPEMVKAAIDSVAYQTKDLLLAMEKDSDMKIDVIRVDGGMVNNVSFVQFLSSLLQTNIDRPTIIETTALGAAYLAGYQAQFFQRIEDIESKWTSEKVFKPKLHKKEVKYLYNGWLKAVKGTLAVK
;
A
#
# COMPACT_ATOMS: atom_id res chain seq x y z
N VAL A 1 6.16 10.83 -1.34
CA VAL A 1 5.86 9.52 -0.75
C VAL A 1 5.94 8.45 -1.81
N LYS A 2 6.52 7.31 -1.44
CA LYS A 2 6.59 6.11 -2.26
C LYS A 2 6.00 4.91 -1.50
N SER A 3 5.28 4.04 -2.19
CA SER A 3 4.74 2.79 -1.61
C SER A 3 5.04 1.61 -2.53
N THR A 4 5.73 0.59 -2.01
CA THR A 4 6.13 -0.63 -2.73
C THR A 4 5.22 -1.78 -2.33
N TYR A 5 4.51 -2.36 -3.27
CA TYR A 5 3.55 -3.45 -3.06
C TYR A 5 4.10 -4.78 -3.60
N GLY A 6 4.88 -5.46 -2.75
CA GLY A 6 5.35 -6.84 -2.95
C GLY A 6 4.53 -7.84 -2.12
N THR A 7 5.19 -8.82 -1.51
CA THR A 7 4.58 -9.76 -0.54
C THR A 7 3.90 -9.01 0.61
N GLY A 8 4.62 -8.05 1.21
CA GLY A 8 4.09 -7.00 2.06
C GLY A 8 4.09 -5.65 1.32
N CYS A 9 3.86 -4.58 2.08
CA CYS A 9 3.99 -3.23 1.53
C CYS A 9 4.84 -2.37 2.47
N PHE A 10 5.71 -1.55 1.87
CA PHE A 10 6.49 -0.54 2.57
C PHE A 10 6.17 0.83 2.00
N MET A 11 5.66 1.71 2.86
CA MET A 11 5.36 3.09 2.53
C MET A 11 6.39 4.01 3.18
N ILE A 12 7.07 4.83 2.38
CA ILE A 12 8.18 5.68 2.82
C ILE A 12 7.89 7.13 2.46
N MET A 13 8.01 8.00 3.44
CA MET A 13 7.93 9.45 3.28
C MET A 13 9.28 10.08 3.61
N ASN A 14 9.93 10.67 2.63
CA ASN A 14 11.16 11.43 2.85
C ASN A 14 10.84 12.71 3.64
N THR A 15 11.52 12.90 4.78
CA THR A 15 11.40 14.08 5.65
C THR A 15 12.56 15.07 5.44
N GLY A 16 13.41 14.83 4.44
CA GLY A 16 14.58 15.68 4.18
C GLY A 16 15.68 15.48 5.19
N LYS A 17 16.29 16.59 5.62
CA LYS A 17 17.41 16.61 6.57
C LYS A 17 16.96 16.58 8.04
N GLU A 18 15.67 16.65 8.27
CA GLU A 18 15.09 16.66 9.61
C GLU A 18 14.70 15.25 10.04
N LEU A 19 15.26 14.78 11.15
CA LEU A 19 14.82 13.55 11.79
C LEU A 19 13.50 13.80 12.52
N LYS A 20 12.41 13.24 12.00
CA LYS A 20 11.10 13.29 12.65
C LYS A 20 10.83 11.98 13.37
N PHE A 21 10.53 12.07 14.67
CA PHE A 21 10.06 10.93 15.45
C PHE A 21 8.54 10.79 15.31
N SER A 22 8.09 9.58 14.96
CA SER A 22 6.67 9.31 14.83
C SER A 22 5.98 9.24 16.20
N SER A 23 4.85 9.92 16.33
CA SER A 23 3.91 9.78 17.46
C SER A 23 2.72 8.88 17.09
N ASN A 24 2.61 8.48 15.81
CA ASN A 24 1.53 7.64 15.27
C ASN A 24 2.00 6.22 14.90
N LYS A 25 3.03 5.72 15.62
CA LYS A 25 3.52 4.33 15.51
C LYS A 25 4.14 3.97 14.17
N LEU A 26 4.69 4.93 13.44
CA LEU A 26 5.56 4.69 12.30
C LEU A 26 7.01 4.53 12.75
N LEU A 27 7.85 4.00 11.88
CA LEU A 27 9.28 3.95 12.10
C LEU A 27 9.93 5.24 11.57
N SER A 28 10.91 5.74 12.33
CA SER A 28 11.80 6.82 11.89
C SER A 28 13.11 6.19 11.45
N THR A 29 13.53 6.45 10.22
CA THR A 29 14.69 5.77 9.63
C THR A 29 15.55 6.73 8.81
N ILE A 30 16.75 6.27 8.44
CA ILE A 30 17.60 6.92 7.45
C ILE A 30 17.07 6.50 6.06
N ALA A 31 16.67 7.49 5.25
CA ALA A 31 16.27 7.24 3.87
C ALA A 31 17.47 6.91 2.99
N TYR A 32 18.49 7.76 3.02
CA TYR A 32 19.74 7.60 2.29
C TYR A 32 20.80 8.58 2.78
N ARG A 33 22.06 8.33 2.40
CA ARG A 33 23.19 9.25 2.61
C ARG A 33 23.90 9.48 1.29
N ILE A 34 24.05 10.74 0.93
CA ILE A 34 24.72 11.16 -0.32
C ILE A 34 25.61 12.35 0.00
N ASN A 35 26.87 12.33 -0.46
CA ASN A 35 27.85 13.40 -0.25
C ASN A 35 27.94 13.83 1.23
N ASP A 36 28.06 12.84 2.13
CA ASP A 36 28.10 13.02 3.58
C ASP A 36 26.85 13.68 4.20
N GLN A 37 25.81 13.93 3.41
CA GLN A 37 24.53 14.41 3.91
C GLN A 37 23.56 13.25 4.13
N THR A 38 23.05 13.10 5.35
CA THR A 38 22.00 12.14 5.70
C THR A 38 20.63 12.74 5.50
N TYR A 39 19.74 11.96 4.92
CA TYR A 39 18.31 12.25 4.74
C TYR A 39 17.50 11.21 5.48
N TYR A 40 16.38 11.63 6.07
CA TYR A 40 15.56 10.81 6.94
C TYR A 40 14.19 10.52 6.29
N ALA A 41 13.51 9.52 6.83
CA ALA A 41 12.17 9.15 6.40
C ALA A 41 11.32 8.66 7.58
N LEU A 42 10.00 8.79 7.41
CA LEU A 42 9.01 8.00 8.11
C LEU A 42 8.67 6.77 7.27
N GLU A 43 8.59 5.61 7.91
CA GLU A 43 8.27 4.34 7.27
C GLU A 43 7.10 3.66 7.98
N GLY A 44 6.15 3.18 7.18
CA GLY A 44 5.08 2.29 7.63
C GLY A 44 5.11 1.01 6.81
N SER A 45 4.90 -0.13 7.48
CA SER A 45 4.89 -1.44 6.83
C SER A 45 3.56 -2.17 7.03
N ILE A 46 3.11 -2.83 5.96
CA ILE A 46 1.99 -3.75 5.92
C ILE A 46 2.57 -5.15 5.70
N PHE A 47 2.30 -6.09 6.60
CA PHE A 47 2.90 -7.42 6.52
C PHE A 47 2.33 -8.25 5.37
N ILE A 48 1.04 -8.10 5.11
CA ILE A 48 0.29 -8.89 4.13
C ILE A 48 -0.28 -7.95 3.06
N ALA A 49 0.36 -7.91 1.89
CA ALA A 49 -0.12 -7.25 0.68
C ALA A 49 -0.33 -8.28 -0.43
N GLY A 50 0.61 -8.49 -1.33
CA GLY A 50 0.56 -9.55 -2.33
C GLY A 50 0.45 -10.95 -1.74
N ALA A 51 0.89 -11.14 -0.47
CA ALA A 51 0.68 -12.39 0.26
C ALA A 51 -0.81 -12.75 0.44
N ALA A 52 -1.73 -11.77 0.46
CA ALA A 52 -3.17 -12.07 0.46
C ALA A 52 -3.61 -12.75 -0.86
N VAL A 53 -3.07 -12.32 -1.99
CA VAL A 53 -3.31 -12.96 -3.29
C VAL A 53 -2.69 -14.37 -3.35
N GLN A 54 -1.47 -14.52 -2.83
CA GLN A 54 -0.82 -15.83 -2.72
C GLN A 54 -1.64 -16.78 -1.84
N TRP A 55 -2.21 -16.30 -0.75
CA TRP A 55 -3.09 -17.09 0.12
C TRP A 55 -4.36 -17.55 -0.61
N LEU A 56 -5.00 -16.69 -1.40
CA LEU A 56 -6.15 -17.07 -2.23
C LEU A 56 -5.78 -18.15 -3.24
N ARG A 57 -4.59 -18.08 -3.84
CA ARG A 57 -4.10 -19.04 -4.85
C ARG A 57 -3.60 -20.32 -4.19
N ASP A 58 -2.66 -20.23 -3.25
CA ASP A 58 -1.87 -21.37 -2.80
C ASP A 58 -2.57 -22.17 -1.70
N SER A 59 -3.29 -21.50 -0.80
CA SER A 59 -3.95 -22.13 0.35
C SER A 59 -5.43 -22.41 0.10
N LEU A 60 -6.18 -21.41 -0.38
CA LEU A 60 -7.62 -21.56 -0.61
C LEU A 60 -7.96 -22.16 -1.96
N LYS A 61 -7.04 -22.11 -2.94
CA LYS A 61 -7.27 -22.60 -4.32
C LYS A 61 -8.48 -21.95 -4.99
N LEU A 62 -8.71 -20.65 -4.73
CA LEU A 62 -9.82 -19.90 -5.30
C LEU A 62 -9.47 -19.24 -6.63
N ILE A 63 -8.19 -19.14 -6.94
CA ILE A 63 -7.64 -18.67 -8.22
C ILE A 63 -6.45 -19.56 -8.58
N ASP A 64 -6.14 -19.66 -9.85
CA ASP A 64 -4.97 -20.39 -10.34
C ASP A 64 -3.77 -19.45 -10.54
N ASP A 65 -4.03 -18.21 -10.96
CA ASP A 65 -3.00 -17.21 -11.20
C ASP A 65 -3.40 -15.82 -10.65
N ALA A 66 -2.39 -15.06 -10.21
CA ALA A 66 -2.61 -13.72 -9.66
C ALA A 66 -3.21 -12.74 -10.68
N SER A 67 -3.00 -12.94 -11.98
CA SER A 67 -3.56 -12.10 -13.05
C SER A 67 -5.08 -12.17 -13.13
N GLU A 68 -5.71 -13.25 -12.63
CA GLU A 68 -7.16 -13.38 -12.60
C GLU A 68 -7.84 -12.38 -11.65
N THR A 69 -7.07 -11.87 -10.68
CA THR A 69 -7.61 -11.01 -9.63
C THR A 69 -8.25 -9.73 -10.15
N ASP A 70 -7.72 -9.12 -11.22
CA ASP A 70 -8.30 -7.90 -11.80
C ASP A 70 -9.67 -8.18 -12.45
N HIS A 71 -9.79 -9.30 -13.15
CA HIS A 71 -11.05 -9.73 -13.76
C HIS A 71 -12.11 -10.07 -12.70
N LEU A 72 -11.75 -10.90 -11.71
CA LEU A 72 -12.64 -11.28 -10.61
C LEU A 72 -13.05 -10.09 -9.76
N TYR A 73 -12.13 -9.15 -9.51
CA TYR A 73 -12.44 -7.90 -8.81
C TYR A 73 -13.60 -7.14 -9.47
N ASN A 74 -13.60 -7.08 -10.80
CA ASN A 74 -14.62 -6.37 -11.57
C ASN A 74 -15.96 -7.15 -11.68
N GLN A 75 -15.96 -8.45 -11.39
CA GLN A 75 -17.18 -9.27 -11.32
C GLN A 75 -17.88 -9.19 -9.97
N ALA A 76 -17.18 -8.76 -8.91
CA ALA A 76 -17.73 -8.73 -7.56
C ALA A 76 -18.94 -7.81 -7.45
N ASP A 77 -19.98 -8.27 -6.76
CA ASP A 77 -21.14 -7.44 -6.42
C ASP A 77 -20.75 -6.32 -5.47
N SER A 78 -20.69 -5.11 -5.99
CA SER A 78 -20.31 -3.92 -5.24
C SER A 78 -21.26 -3.54 -4.10
N SER A 79 -22.47 -4.11 -4.06
CA SER A 79 -23.43 -3.91 -2.97
C SER A 79 -23.01 -4.64 -1.71
N GLN A 80 -22.31 -5.79 -1.82
CA GLN A 80 -21.76 -6.53 -0.70
C GLN A 80 -20.55 -5.81 -0.12
N LYS A 81 -20.54 -5.58 1.18
CA LYS A 81 -19.43 -4.91 1.88
C LYS A 81 -18.70 -5.92 2.76
N ILE A 82 -17.74 -6.61 2.15
CA ILE A 82 -16.92 -7.62 2.81
C ILE A 82 -15.56 -7.02 3.14
N TYR A 83 -15.09 -7.25 4.35
CA TYR A 83 -13.79 -6.79 4.82
C TYR A 83 -12.95 -7.98 5.26
N LEU A 84 -11.81 -8.16 4.61
CA LEU A 84 -10.76 -9.06 5.10
C LEU A 84 -9.75 -8.22 5.86
N VAL A 85 -9.50 -8.59 7.12
CA VAL A 85 -8.35 -8.10 7.89
C VAL A 85 -7.26 -9.18 7.82
N PRO A 86 -6.23 -9.03 6.98
CA PRO A 86 -5.30 -10.12 6.68
C PRO A 86 -4.17 -10.19 7.72
N ALA A 87 -4.52 -10.30 9.00
CA ALA A 87 -3.57 -10.40 10.10
C ALA A 87 -2.96 -11.83 10.21
N PHE A 88 -2.50 -12.41 9.08
CA PHE A 88 -2.01 -13.80 9.06
C PHE A 88 -0.76 -14.01 9.90
N SER A 89 0.06 -12.97 10.05
CA SER A 89 1.24 -12.93 10.92
C SER A 89 1.19 -11.73 11.89
N GLY A 90 -0.01 -11.34 12.30
CA GLY A 90 -0.26 -10.11 13.06
C GLY A 90 -0.51 -8.91 12.17
N LEU A 91 -0.71 -7.74 12.81
CA LEU A 91 -0.87 -6.45 12.15
C LEU A 91 0.36 -5.58 12.37
N GLY A 92 0.87 -4.99 11.30
CA GLY A 92 1.95 -4.01 11.32
C GLY A 92 1.48 -2.62 11.76
N ALA A 93 2.18 -1.58 11.31
CA ALA A 93 1.83 -0.20 11.60
C ALA A 93 0.41 0.16 11.09
N PRO A 94 -0.34 0.97 11.83
CA PRO A 94 -0.05 1.58 13.13
C PRO A 94 -0.50 0.73 14.33
N TYR A 95 -0.95 -0.48 14.12
CA TYR A 95 -1.55 -1.33 15.16
C TYR A 95 -0.49 -2.03 16.04
N TRP A 96 0.52 -2.64 15.41
CA TRP A 96 1.59 -3.40 16.05
C TRP A 96 1.08 -4.48 17.00
N ASP A 97 0.18 -5.34 16.50
CA ASP A 97 -0.37 -6.46 17.24
C ASP A 97 0.07 -7.78 16.58
N GLY A 98 1.04 -8.45 17.17
CA GLY A 98 1.57 -9.75 16.69
C GLY A 98 0.64 -10.94 16.97
N GLU A 99 -0.31 -10.77 17.90
CA GLU A 99 -1.27 -11.83 18.27
C GLU A 99 -2.56 -11.79 17.45
N ALA A 100 -2.83 -10.68 16.76
CA ALA A 100 -3.98 -10.59 15.85
C ALA A 100 -3.91 -11.71 14.79
N ARG A 101 -5.07 -12.26 14.44
CA ARG A 101 -5.20 -13.28 13.37
C ARG A 101 -6.22 -12.82 12.33
N GLY A 102 -6.03 -13.31 11.10
CA GLY A 102 -6.87 -12.93 9.97
C GLY A 102 -8.35 -13.17 10.23
N SER A 103 -9.19 -12.21 9.87
CA SER A 103 -10.64 -12.26 10.07
C SER A 103 -11.37 -11.71 8.86
N MET A 104 -12.55 -12.26 8.57
CA MET A 104 -13.41 -11.80 7.49
C MET A 104 -14.78 -11.41 8.04
N PHE A 105 -15.31 -10.26 7.59
CA PHE A 105 -16.57 -9.70 8.06
C PHE A 105 -17.48 -9.36 6.88
N GLY A 106 -18.81 -9.47 7.11
CA GLY A 106 -19.81 -9.09 6.12
C GLY A 106 -20.19 -10.20 5.15
N LEU A 107 -19.82 -11.47 5.42
CA LEU A 107 -20.20 -12.61 4.59
C LEU A 107 -21.72 -12.80 4.56
N THR A 108 -22.24 -13.10 3.40
CA THR A 108 -23.64 -13.46 3.17
C THR A 108 -23.70 -14.80 2.42
N ARG A 109 -24.91 -15.35 2.29
CA ARG A 109 -25.09 -16.57 1.49
C ARG A 109 -24.69 -16.42 0.00
N ASN A 110 -24.71 -15.17 -0.49
CA ASN A 110 -24.38 -14.86 -1.90
C ASN A 110 -22.92 -14.47 -2.09
N THR A 111 -22.09 -14.53 -1.03
CA THR A 111 -20.66 -14.22 -1.15
C THR A 111 -19.95 -15.34 -1.90
N GLY A 112 -19.34 -15.00 -3.02
CA GLY A 112 -18.59 -15.92 -3.88
C GLY A 112 -17.10 -15.56 -3.97
N ILE A 113 -16.43 -16.22 -4.91
CA ILE A 113 -14.99 -16.01 -5.17
C ILE A 113 -14.68 -14.56 -5.54
N PRO A 114 -15.45 -13.90 -6.43
CA PRO A 114 -15.19 -12.49 -6.78
C PRO A 114 -15.16 -11.56 -5.58
N GLU A 115 -16.13 -11.70 -4.66
CA GLU A 115 -16.21 -10.88 -3.45
C GLU A 115 -15.05 -11.14 -2.50
N MET A 116 -14.60 -12.39 -2.37
CA MET A 116 -13.44 -12.75 -1.54
C MET A 116 -12.15 -12.17 -2.11
N VAL A 117 -11.97 -12.28 -3.44
CA VAL A 117 -10.82 -11.67 -4.15
C VAL A 117 -10.83 -10.16 -3.97
N LYS A 118 -11.99 -9.52 -4.17
CA LYS A 118 -12.14 -8.08 -3.97
C LYS A 118 -11.79 -7.67 -2.53
N ALA A 119 -12.28 -8.37 -1.53
CA ALA A 119 -12.00 -8.07 -0.13
C ALA A 119 -10.51 -8.19 0.19
N ALA A 120 -9.81 -9.17 -0.39
CA ALA A 120 -8.37 -9.33 -0.23
C ALA A 120 -7.58 -8.17 -0.88
N ILE A 121 -7.95 -7.77 -2.08
CA ILE A 121 -7.32 -6.62 -2.78
C ILE A 121 -7.61 -5.31 -2.03
N ASP A 122 -8.87 -5.07 -1.65
CA ASP A 122 -9.29 -3.86 -0.93
C ASP A 122 -8.61 -3.73 0.44
N SER A 123 -8.30 -4.86 1.11
CA SER A 123 -7.63 -4.88 2.41
C SER A 123 -6.28 -4.17 2.40
N VAL A 124 -5.54 -4.29 1.29
CA VAL A 124 -4.24 -3.64 1.12
C VAL A 124 -4.40 -2.12 1.00
N ALA A 125 -5.42 -1.67 0.26
CA ALA A 125 -5.72 -0.25 0.14
C ALA A 125 -6.17 0.36 1.48
N TYR A 126 -6.97 -0.37 2.28
CA TYR A 126 -7.38 0.08 3.62
C TYR A 126 -6.20 0.24 4.57
N GLN A 127 -5.31 -0.76 4.63
CA GLN A 127 -4.09 -0.69 5.43
C GLN A 127 -3.18 0.46 4.96
N THR A 128 -3.08 0.68 3.65
CA THR A 128 -2.33 1.83 3.11
C THR A 128 -2.94 3.17 3.57
N LYS A 129 -4.28 3.25 3.67
CA LYS A 129 -4.93 4.44 4.21
C LYS A 129 -4.60 4.67 5.69
N ASP A 130 -4.50 3.60 6.49
CA ASP A 130 -4.08 3.71 7.88
C ASP A 130 -2.67 4.33 7.98
N LEU A 131 -1.73 3.86 7.14
CA LEU A 131 -0.37 4.41 7.07
C LEU A 131 -0.34 5.87 6.59
N LEU A 132 -1.09 6.19 5.53
CA LEU A 132 -1.17 7.54 4.99
C LEU A 132 -1.63 8.54 6.05
N LEU A 133 -2.70 8.21 6.79
CA LEU A 133 -3.23 9.06 7.84
C LEU A 133 -2.25 9.24 9.00
N ALA A 134 -1.47 8.21 9.33
CA ALA A 134 -0.41 8.29 10.32
C ALA A 134 0.73 9.20 9.82
N MET A 135 1.16 9.08 8.57
CA MET A 135 2.20 9.92 7.96
C MET A 135 1.79 11.38 7.86
N GLU A 136 0.56 11.66 7.44
CA GLU A 136 0.04 13.03 7.36
C GLU A 136 -0.01 13.71 8.73
N LYS A 137 -0.37 12.95 9.79
CA LYS A 137 -0.36 13.47 11.16
C LYS A 137 1.04 13.75 11.70
N ASP A 138 2.01 12.88 11.40
CA ASP A 138 3.38 13.03 11.90
C ASP A 138 4.18 14.11 11.14
N SER A 139 3.83 14.33 9.88
CA SER A 139 4.53 15.30 9.03
C SER A 139 3.89 16.68 9.01
N ASP A 140 2.63 16.82 9.46
CA ASP A 140 1.79 18.00 9.26
C ASP A 140 1.65 18.41 7.77
N MET A 141 1.82 17.44 6.87
CA MET A 141 1.75 17.64 5.43
C MET A 141 0.62 16.81 4.84
N LYS A 142 -0.12 17.42 3.90
CA LYS A 142 -1.03 16.67 3.05
C LYS A 142 -0.25 16.05 1.88
N ILE A 143 -0.52 14.78 1.62
CA ILE A 143 0.13 14.04 0.54
C ILE A 143 -0.77 14.04 -0.70
N ASP A 144 -0.36 14.79 -1.74
CA ASP A 144 -1.13 14.95 -2.97
C ASP A 144 -0.84 13.88 -4.03
N VAL A 145 0.36 13.26 -3.96
CA VAL A 145 0.79 12.22 -4.90
C VAL A 145 1.56 11.14 -4.16
N ILE A 146 1.23 9.87 -4.46
CA ILE A 146 1.99 8.71 -4.02
C ILE A 146 2.52 8.00 -5.26
N ARG A 147 3.82 7.80 -5.36
CA ARG A 147 4.45 6.92 -6.34
C ARG A 147 4.37 5.48 -5.87
N VAL A 148 3.95 4.58 -6.75
CA VAL A 148 3.75 3.17 -6.42
C VAL A 148 4.59 2.26 -7.31
N ASP A 149 5.01 1.12 -6.75
CA ASP A 149 5.72 0.08 -7.50
C ASP A 149 5.48 -1.31 -6.90
N GLY A 150 6.17 -2.33 -7.46
CA GLY A 150 6.02 -3.72 -7.09
C GLY A 150 4.96 -4.46 -7.88
N GLY A 151 4.95 -5.79 -7.81
CA GLY A 151 4.11 -6.64 -8.67
C GLY A 151 2.61 -6.39 -8.58
N MET A 152 2.10 -5.99 -7.40
CA MET A 152 0.67 -5.80 -7.18
C MET A 152 0.10 -4.58 -7.94
N VAL A 153 0.93 -3.60 -8.34
CA VAL A 153 0.45 -2.42 -9.09
C VAL A 153 0.09 -2.72 -10.55
N ASN A 154 0.33 -3.95 -11.02
CA ASN A 154 -0.18 -4.43 -12.30
C ASN A 154 -1.71 -4.58 -12.28
N ASN A 155 -2.31 -4.84 -11.11
CA ASN A 155 -3.77 -4.88 -10.96
C ASN A 155 -4.33 -3.45 -11.02
N VAL A 156 -4.99 -3.12 -12.13
CA VAL A 156 -5.52 -1.78 -12.42
C VAL A 156 -6.65 -1.41 -11.46
N SER A 157 -7.49 -2.38 -11.11
CA SER A 157 -8.61 -2.18 -10.18
C SER A 157 -8.10 -1.84 -8.78
N PHE A 158 -7.04 -2.51 -8.32
CA PHE A 158 -6.35 -2.18 -7.06
C PHE A 158 -5.86 -0.73 -7.04
N VAL A 159 -5.09 -0.33 -8.05
CA VAL A 159 -4.48 1.02 -8.08
C VAL A 159 -5.56 2.10 -8.20
N GLN A 160 -6.64 1.84 -8.96
CA GLN A 160 -7.77 2.76 -9.06
C GLN A 160 -8.54 2.88 -7.73
N PHE A 161 -8.79 1.74 -7.05
CA PHE A 161 -9.43 1.77 -5.74
C PHE A 161 -8.55 2.45 -4.69
N LEU A 162 -7.24 2.17 -4.70
CA LEU A 162 -6.26 2.82 -3.84
C LEU A 162 -6.33 4.34 -3.98
N SER A 163 -6.24 4.88 -5.19
CA SER A 163 -6.36 6.32 -5.44
C SER A 163 -7.69 6.88 -4.90
N SER A 164 -8.79 6.18 -5.17
CA SER A 164 -10.12 6.61 -4.75
C SER A 164 -10.29 6.60 -3.23
N LEU A 165 -9.80 5.55 -2.56
CA LEU A 165 -9.89 5.41 -1.10
C LEU A 165 -8.99 6.43 -0.38
N LEU A 166 -7.78 6.64 -0.87
CA LEU A 166 -6.83 7.60 -0.29
C LEU A 166 -7.22 9.05 -0.59
N GLN A 167 -8.03 9.29 -1.63
CA GLN A 167 -8.35 10.65 -2.16
C GLN A 167 -7.08 11.39 -2.60
N THR A 168 -6.14 10.66 -3.17
CA THR A 168 -4.79 11.10 -3.54
C THR A 168 -4.46 10.56 -4.94
N ASN A 169 -3.70 11.31 -5.73
CA ASN A 169 -3.22 10.82 -7.02
C ASN A 169 -2.19 9.70 -6.81
N ILE A 170 -2.34 8.61 -7.57
CA ILE A 170 -1.37 7.50 -7.56
C ILE A 170 -0.63 7.51 -8.90
N ASP A 171 0.68 7.70 -8.84
CA ASP A 171 1.57 7.73 -10.00
C ASP A 171 2.28 6.38 -10.14
N ARG A 172 1.92 5.63 -11.19
CA ARG A 172 2.54 4.35 -11.55
C ARG A 172 3.61 4.58 -12.61
N PRO A 173 4.87 4.12 -12.38
CA PRO A 173 5.95 4.27 -13.37
C PRO A 173 5.87 3.21 -14.46
N THR A 174 6.59 3.44 -15.56
CA THR A 174 6.79 2.45 -16.63
C THR A 174 7.61 1.24 -16.16
N ILE A 175 8.53 1.45 -15.23
CA ILE A 175 9.37 0.39 -14.61
C ILE A 175 8.92 0.22 -13.18
N ILE A 176 8.31 -0.92 -12.87
CA ILE A 176 7.74 -1.21 -11.55
C ILE A 176 8.72 -1.83 -10.55
N GLU A 177 9.96 -2.16 -10.96
CA GLU A 177 11.04 -2.64 -10.09
C GLU A 177 11.94 -1.48 -9.63
N THR A 178 11.33 -0.43 -9.06
CA THR A 178 12.04 0.81 -8.75
C THR A 178 13.04 0.67 -7.60
N THR A 179 12.95 -0.36 -6.76
CA THR A 179 13.91 -0.62 -5.68
C THR A 179 15.27 -1.03 -6.26
N ALA A 180 15.29 -1.99 -7.18
CA ALA A 180 16.50 -2.40 -7.88
C ALA A 180 17.06 -1.25 -8.75
N LEU A 181 16.17 -0.52 -9.43
CA LEU A 181 16.54 0.63 -10.25
C LEU A 181 17.19 1.73 -9.41
N GLY A 182 16.67 2.02 -8.21
CA GLY A 182 17.24 3.00 -7.29
C GLY A 182 18.65 2.62 -6.84
N ALA A 183 18.88 1.35 -6.51
CA ALA A 183 20.23 0.86 -6.18
C ALA A 183 21.21 1.00 -7.36
N ALA A 184 20.76 0.69 -8.59
CA ALA A 184 21.55 0.87 -9.80
C ALA A 184 21.87 2.35 -10.07
N TYR A 185 20.93 3.25 -9.84
CA TYR A 185 21.14 4.70 -9.97
C TYR A 185 22.19 5.23 -8.98
N LEU A 186 22.12 4.81 -7.72
CA LEU A 186 23.10 5.22 -6.70
C LEU A 186 24.50 4.67 -7.03
N ALA A 187 24.59 3.43 -7.50
CA ALA A 187 25.86 2.85 -7.98
C ALA A 187 26.40 3.64 -9.18
N GLY A 188 25.54 3.98 -10.15
CA GLY A 188 25.91 4.79 -11.31
C GLY A 188 26.34 6.21 -10.94
N TYR A 189 25.73 6.82 -9.92
CA TYR A 189 26.16 8.10 -9.38
C TYR A 189 27.55 8.01 -8.75
N GLN A 190 27.77 7.00 -7.91
CA GLN A 190 29.09 6.77 -7.29
C GLN A 190 30.18 6.48 -8.34
N ALA A 191 29.85 5.78 -9.42
CA ALA A 191 30.75 5.49 -10.53
C ALA A 191 30.90 6.67 -11.53
N GLN A 192 30.32 7.84 -11.23
CA GLN A 192 30.33 9.03 -12.09
C GLN A 192 29.66 8.85 -13.46
N PHE A 193 28.81 7.83 -13.62
CA PHE A 193 27.96 7.68 -14.81
C PHE A 193 26.89 8.78 -14.86
N PHE A 194 26.34 9.15 -13.71
CA PHE A 194 25.51 10.34 -13.51
C PHE A 194 26.35 11.41 -12.81
N GLN A 195 26.39 12.60 -13.36
CA GLN A 195 27.20 13.69 -12.80
C GLN A 195 26.49 14.37 -11.63
N ARG A 196 25.15 14.37 -11.64
CA ARG A 196 24.31 15.05 -10.64
C ARG A 196 23.12 14.18 -10.27
N ILE A 197 22.54 14.40 -9.07
CA ILE A 197 21.33 13.69 -8.62
C ILE A 197 20.13 14.05 -9.50
N GLU A 198 20.06 15.27 -10.00
CA GLU A 198 19.00 15.73 -10.90
C GLU A 198 18.97 14.94 -12.22
N ASP A 199 20.11 14.42 -12.66
CA ASP A 199 20.18 13.56 -13.84
C ASP A 199 19.44 12.23 -13.61
N ILE A 200 19.45 11.71 -12.36
CA ILE A 200 18.68 10.53 -11.93
C ILE A 200 17.19 10.88 -11.79
N GLU A 201 16.89 12.01 -11.19
CA GLU A 201 15.50 12.46 -11.00
C GLU A 201 14.77 12.59 -12.35
N SER A 202 15.46 13.07 -13.37
CA SER A 202 14.94 13.20 -14.74
C SER A 202 14.60 11.85 -15.41
N LYS A 203 15.06 10.71 -14.87
CA LYS A 203 14.77 9.36 -15.40
C LYS A 203 13.41 8.81 -14.94
N TRP A 204 12.74 9.49 -14.03
CA TRP A 204 11.39 9.07 -13.66
C TRP A 204 10.44 9.23 -14.85
N THR A 205 9.81 8.14 -15.25
CA THR A 205 8.81 8.13 -16.32
C THR A 205 7.50 7.57 -15.79
N SER A 206 6.50 8.42 -15.69
CA SER A 206 5.14 8.02 -15.34
C SER A 206 4.50 7.28 -16.51
N GLU A 207 3.96 6.10 -16.26
CA GLU A 207 3.11 5.38 -17.22
C GLU A 207 1.68 5.92 -17.14
N LYS A 208 1.17 6.03 -15.90
CA LYS A 208 -0.22 6.43 -15.66
C LYS A 208 -0.42 7.04 -14.28
N VAL A 209 -1.15 8.15 -14.25
CA VAL A 209 -1.64 8.74 -13.01
C VAL A 209 -3.12 8.37 -12.81
N PHE A 210 -3.41 7.68 -11.72
CA PHE A 210 -4.78 7.36 -11.30
C PHE A 210 -5.30 8.46 -10.40
N LYS A 211 -6.49 8.97 -10.72
CA LYS A 211 -7.15 10.02 -9.93
C LYS A 211 -8.34 9.44 -9.15
N PRO A 212 -8.68 10.00 -7.98
CA PRO A 212 -9.83 9.59 -7.18
C PRO A 212 -11.14 9.63 -7.99
N LYS A 213 -11.94 8.56 -7.89
CA LYS A 213 -13.26 8.47 -8.54
C LYS A 213 -14.41 8.34 -7.54
N LEU A 214 -14.15 7.95 -6.28
CA LEU A 214 -15.17 7.84 -5.27
C LEU A 214 -15.42 9.17 -4.56
N HIS A 215 -16.67 9.43 -4.21
CA HIS A 215 -17.02 10.58 -3.40
C HIS A 215 -16.55 10.43 -1.95
N LYS A 216 -16.17 11.52 -1.30
CA LYS A 216 -15.70 11.53 0.10
C LYS A 216 -16.66 10.85 1.09
N LYS A 217 -17.97 10.96 0.87
CA LYS A 217 -19.00 10.29 1.71
C LYS A 217 -18.89 8.77 1.62
N GLU A 218 -18.70 8.25 0.41
CA GLU A 218 -18.53 6.82 0.18
C GLU A 218 -17.21 6.30 0.76
N VAL A 219 -16.11 7.02 0.54
CA VAL A 219 -14.82 6.72 1.16
C VAL A 219 -14.94 6.64 2.68
N LYS A 220 -15.63 7.62 3.31
CA LYS A 220 -15.85 7.61 4.76
C LYS A 220 -16.65 6.40 5.21
N TYR A 221 -17.70 6.03 4.46
CA TYR A 221 -18.52 4.85 4.75
C TYR A 221 -17.70 3.57 4.70
N LEU A 222 -16.96 3.35 3.60
CA LEU A 222 -16.11 2.17 3.40
C LEU A 222 -15.01 2.06 4.46
N TYR A 223 -14.32 3.17 4.73
CA TYR A 223 -13.24 3.19 5.70
C TYR A 223 -13.72 3.00 7.15
N ASN A 224 -14.90 3.51 7.50
CA ASN A 224 -15.51 3.23 8.80
C ASN A 224 -15.84 1.73 8.97
N GLY A 225 -16.25 1.04 7.88
CA GLY A 225 -16.43 -0.40 7.87
C GLY A 225 -15.12 -1.14 8.15
N TRP A 226 -14.03 -0.73 7.48
CA TRP A 226 -12.69 -1.24 7.73
C TRP A 226 -12.27 -1.10 9.20
N LEU A 227 -12.40 0.09 9.77
CA LEU A 227 -12.04 0.33 11.18
C LEU A 227 -12.83 -0.54 12.16
N LYS A 228 -14.12 -0.81 11.86
CA LYS A 228 -14.93 -1.75 12.65
C LYS A 228 -14.42 -3.18 12.51
N ALA A 229 -14.05 -3.60 11.31
CA ALA A 229 -13.50 -4.93 11.06
C ALA A 229 -12.17 -5.12 11.81
N VAL A 230 -11.26 -4.15 11.74
CA VAL A 230 -10.01 -4.18 12.52
C VAL A 230 -10.28 -4.25 14.02
N LYS A 231 -11.20 -3.42 14.54
CA LYS A 231 -11.60 -3.48 15.95
C LYS A 231 -12.14 -4.86 16.34
N GLY A 232 -12.95 -5.49 15.49
CA GLY A 232 -13.46 -6.84 15.69
C GLY A 232 -12.34 -7.87 15.72
N THR A 233 -11.39 -7.79 14.78
CA THR A 233 -10.21 -8.66 14.72
C THR A 233 -9.37 -8.56 15.99
N LEU A 234 -9.10 -7.34 16.48
CA LEU A 234 -8.31 -7.09 17.69
C LEU A 234 -9.03 -7.51 18.99
N ALA A 235 -10.35 -7.66 18.96
CA ALA A 235 -11.14 -8.10 20.11
C ALA A 235 -11.18 -9.62 20.28
N VAL A 236 -10.85 -10.38 19.24
CA VAL A 236 -10.82 -11.85 19.24
C VAL A 236 -9.36 -12.29 19.33
N LYS A 237 -8.94 -12.70 20.52
CA LYS A 237 -7.60 -13.23 20.82
C LYS A 237 -7.70 -14.65 21.33
#